data_af841336c44f5466289cc8b9baef122d
#
_entry.id   af841336c44f5466289cc8b9baef122d
#
_cell.length_a   1.000
_cell.length_b   1.000
_cell.length_c   1.000
_cell.angle_alpha   90.00
_cell.angle_beta   90.00
_cell.angle_gamma   90.00
#
_symmetry.space_group_name_H-M   'P 1'
#
loop_
_entity.id
_entity.type
_entity.pdbx_description
1 polymer ?
#
loop_
_entity_poly.entity_id
_entity_poly.type
_entity_poly.pdbx_seq_one_letter_code
_entity_poly.pdbx_strand_id
1 'polypeptide(L)'
;MRKFINELIRTAKQEIKSYLPEEKECGAGMMYSEYEIFGTNQQMRKVIEQACERLMETYGLRHVELDILYLISHEKQKDTAKDLIEIQHLSKAHISKSVDNLKQHGYIELVADEADHRKIHIRMTGKPKPVLEEFEQIRADILERLFAGVTEEERSCLKRVMGKIMKNIQAEQEDGT
;
A
#
# COMPACT_ATOMS: atom_id res chain seq x y z
N MET A 1 -20.03 -3.52 14.20
CA MET A 1 -19.12 -3.06 13.14
C MET A 1 -18.84 -1.56 13.21
N ARG A 2 -19.79 -0.63 12.97
CA ARG A 2 -19.58 0.84 13.07
C ARG A 2 -18.96 1.36 14.38
N LYS A 3 -19.35 0.83 15.54
CA LYS A 3 -18.81 1.25 16.85
C LYS A 3 -17.31 0.95 16.99
N PHE A 4 -16.85 -0.18 16.49
CA PHE A 4 -15.46 -0.63 16.58
C PHE A 4 -14.57 0.14 15.60
N ILE A 5 -15.04 0.40 14.38
CA ILE A 5 -14.37 1.28 13.41
C ILE A 5 -14.17 2.68 14.01
N ASN A 6 -15.20 3.22 14.69
CA ASN A 6 -15.11 4.52 15.35
C ASN A 6 -14.13 4.53 16.54
N GLU A 7 -13.91 3.42 17.19
CA GLU A 7 -12.97 3.30 18.31
C GLU A 7 -11.53 3.18 17.81
N LEU A 8 -11.28 2.40 16.75
CA LEU A 8 -10.01 2.39 16.00
C LEU A 8 -9.68 3.77 15.41
N ILE A 9 -10.67 4.44 14.86
CA ILE A 9 -10.58 5.83 14.38
C ILE A 9 -10.15 6.77 15.51
N ARG A 10 -10.68 6.57 16.72
CA ARG A 10 -10.34 7.39 17.89
C ARG A 10 -8.93 7.14 18.37
N THR A 11 -8.49 5.88 18.40
CA THR A 11 -7.11 5.50 18.78
C THR A 11 -6.09 6.00 17.76
N ALA A 12 -6.35 5.78 16.46
CA ALA A 12 -5.51 6.32 15.39
C ALA A 12 -5.45 7.86 15.39
N LYS A 13 -6.57 8.54 15.68
CA LYS A 13 -6.59 10.01 15.85
C LYS A 13 -5.73 10.46 17.04
N GLN A 14 -5.69 9.70 18.11
CA GLN A 14 -4.93 10.03 19.31
C GLN A 14 -3.43 9.80 19.10
N GLU A 15 -3.06 8.75 18.38
CA GLU A 15 -1.68 8.48 17.97
C GLU A 15 -1.18 9.48 16.94
N ILE A 16 -1.98 9.79 15.90
CA ILE A 16 -1.64 10.84 14.93
C ILE A 16 -1.45 12.19 15.61
N LYS A 17 -2.28 12.51 16.61
CA LYS A 17 -2.18 13.75 17.38
C LYS A 17 -0.89 13.83 18.23
N SER A 18 -0.31 12.70 18.63
CA SER A 18 0.98 12.65 19.33
C SER A 18 2.19 12.88 18.41
N TYR A 19 2.01 12.69 17.09
CA TYR A 19 3.03 12.91 16.06
C TYR A 19 2.89 14.24 15.31
N LEU A 20 1.70 14.88 15.42
CA LEU A 20 1.51 16.22 14.88
C LEU A 20 1.94 17.22 15.95
N PRO A 21 2.82 18.18 15.65
CA PRO A 21 3.06 19.32 16.55
C PRO A 21 1.72 20.03 16.79
N GLU A 22 1.52 20.49 18.05
CA GLU A 22 0.32 21.25 18.43
C GLU A 22 0.03 22.33 17.39
N GLU A 23 -1.24 22.48 17.02
CA GLU A 23 -1.75 23.49 16.09
C GLU A 23 -1.24 24.88 16.50
N LYS A 24 -0.06 25.23 16.00
CA LYS A 24 0.31 26.64 15.86
C LYS A 24 -0.17 27.07 14.50
N GLU A 25 -1.02 28.07 14.54
CA GLU A 25 -1.68 28.73 13.41
C GLU A 25 -0.88 28.65 12.11
N CYS A 26 -1.54 28.21 11.06
CA CYS A 26 -1.04 28.15 9.68
C CYS A 26 -0.75 29.58 9.18
N GLY A 27 0.35 30.17 9.66
CA GLY A 27 0.72 31.56 9.38
C GLY A 27 2.22 31.83 9.33
N ALA A 28 3.05 30.88 9.82
CA ALA A 28 4.50 31.00 9.74
C ALA A 28 5.06 29.59 9.52
N GLY A 29 5.25 29.24 8.26
CA GLY A 29 5.85 28.07 7.66
C GLY A 29 6.59 27.11 8.59
N MET A 30 5.93 26.03 9.02
CA MET A 30 6.64 24.84 9.39
C MET A 30 7.15 24.23 8.10
N MET A 31 8.35 24.64 7.69
CA MET A 31 9.06 24.03 6.58
C MET A 31 9.56 22.67 7.07
N TYR A 32 8.84 21.60 6.69
CA TYR A 32 9.38 20.25 6.79
C TYR A 32 10.63 20.17 5.91
N SER A 33 11.71 19.64 6.45
CA SER A 33 12.87 19.30 5.64
C SER A 33 12.49 18.24 4.61
N GLU A 34 13.21 18.20 3.50
CA GLU A 34 13.02 17.14 2.48
C GLU A 34 13.11 15.74 3.10
N TYR A 35 13.98 15.56 4.10
CA TYR A 35 14.13 14.31 4.84
C TYR A 35 12.86 13.93 5.63
N GLU A 36 12.21 14.89 6.28
CA GLU A 36 10.96 14.66 7.02
C GLU A 36 9.80 14.34 6.08
N ILE A 37 9.74 14.97 4.91
CA ILE A 37 8.75 14.65 3.87
C ILE A 37 8.89 13.19 3.44
N PHE A 38 10.10 12.70 3.22
CA PHE A 38 10.34 11.29 2.88
C PHE A 38 9.99 10.34 4.03
N GLY A 39 10.19 10.75 5.28
CA GLY A 39 9.80 9.97 6.47
C GLY A 39 8.29 9.79 6.61
N THR A 40 7.49 10.74 6.13
CA THR A 40 6.02 10.70 6.19
C THR A 40 5.44 9.46 5.51
N ASN A 41 6.09 8.95 4.47
CA ASN A 41 5.64 7.73 3.77
C ASN A 41 5.60 6.49 4.70
N GLN A 42 6.57 6.35 5.60
CA GLN A 42 6.57 5.25 6.59
C GLN A 42 5.43 5.39 7.60
N GLN A 43 5.12 6.62 8.02
CA GLN A 43 4.03 6.88 8.96
C GLN A 43 2.67 6.59 8.31
N MET A 44 2.45 7.02 7.07
CA MET A 44 1.25 6.69 6.30
C MET A 44 1.07 5.18 6.17
N ARG A 45 2.15 4.46 5.86
CA ARG A 45 2.13 3.00 5.77
C ARG A 45 1.70 2.35 7.07
N LYS A 46 2.26 2.76 8.22
CA LYS A 46 1.89 2.25 9.54
C LYS A 46 0.40 2.49 9.86
N VAL A 47 -0.14 3.65 9.53
CA VAL A 47 -1.57 3.95 9.74
C VAL A 47 -2.46 3.00 8.95
N ILE A 48 -2.10 2.71 7.70
CA ILE A 48 -2.84 1.76 6.86
C ILE A 48 -2.71 0.33 7.42
N GLU A 49 -1.49 -0.08 7.80
CA GLU A 49 -1.22 -1.40 8.39
C GLU A 49 -2.05 -1.64 9.64
N GLN A 50 -2.06 -0.71 10.58
CA GLN A 50 -2.85 -0.80 11.82
C GLN A 50 -4.35 -0.88 11.55
N ALA A 51 -4.85 -0.10 10.61
CA ALA A 51 -6.26 -0.14 10.24
C ALA A 51 -6.69 -1.46 9.58
N CYS A 52 -5.72 -2.16 8.98
CA CYS A 52 -5.96 -3.46 8.33
C CYS A 52 -5.73 -4.67 9.25
N GLU A 53 -5.27 -4.49 10.49
CA GLU A 53 -4.94 -5.61 11.40
C GLU A 53 -6.11 -6.59 11.54
N ARG A 54 -7.32 -6.08 11.83
CA ARG A 54 -8.51 -6.93 11.97
C ARG A 54 -8.88 -7.63 10.66
N LEU A 55 -8.74 -6.96 9.53
CA LEU A 55 -8.96 -7.57 8.22
C LEU A 55 -7.99 -8.72 8.02
N MET A 56 -6.72 -8.50 8.28
CA MET A 56 -5.68 -9.51 8.18
C MET A 56 -5.92 -10.72 9.10
N GLU A 57 -6.31 -10.48 10.35
CA GLU A 57 -6.68 -11.54 11.30
C GLU A 57 -7.90 -12.34 10.80
N THR A 58 -8.94 -11.67 10.33
CA THR A 58 -10.18 -12.29 9.86
C THR A 58 -9.94 -13.22 8.67
N TYR A 59 -9.09 -12.83 7.75
CA TYR A 59 -8.82 -13.58 6.51
C TYR A 59 -7.54 -14.43 6.57
N GLY A 60 -6.81 -14.39 7.69
CA GLY A 60 -5.54 -15.13 7.86
C GLY A 60 -4.44 -14.64 6.92
N LEU A 61 -4.41 -13.36 6.60
CA LEU A 61 -3.47 -12.73 5.68
C LEU A 61 -2.43 -11.88 6.42
N ARG A 62 -1.24 -11.82 5.86
CA ARG A 62 -0.22 -10.85 6.24
C ARG A 62 -0.32 -9.61 5.34
N HIS A 63 0.22 -8.48 5.80
CA HIS A 63 0.20 -7.22 5.05
C HIS A 63 0.74 -7.38 3.62
N VAL A 64 1.88 -8.05 3.46
CA VAL A 64 2.48 -8.30 2.13
C VAL A 64 1.54 -9.11 1.22
N GLU A 65 0.79 -10.05 1.76
CA GLU A 65 -0.16 -10.87 1.01
C GLU A 65 -1.37 -10.05 0.56
N LEU A 66 -1.84 -9.16 1.42
CA LEU A 66 -2.91 -8.21 1.10
C LEU A 66 -2.46 -7.23 0.00
N ASP A 67 -1.23 -6.69 0.11
CA ASP A 67 -0.63 -5.82 -0.91
C ASP A 67 -0.48 -6.56 -2.26
N ILE A 68 -0.07 -7.83 -2.25
CA ILE A 68 0.06 -8.65 -3.46
C ILE A 68 -1.32 -8.83 -4.12
N LEU A 69 -2.35 -9.21 -3.35
CA LEU A 69 -3.70 -9.36 -3.89
C LEU A 69 -4.22 -8.04 -4.49
N TYR A 70 -4.01 -6.93 -3.79
CA TYR A 70 -4.40 -5.61 -4.26
C TYR A 70 -3.68 -5.24 -5.56
N LEU A 71 -2.37 -5.45 -5.63
CA LEU A 71 -1.57 -5.16 -6.82
C LEU A 71 -2.07 -5.95 -8.03
N ILE A 72 -2.23 -7.27 -7.89
CA ILE A 72 -2.70 -8.14 -8.98
C ILE A 72 -4.11 -7.76 -9.44
N SER A 73 -4.95 -7.26 -8.53
CA SER A 73 -6.30 -6.82 -8.89
C SER A 73 -6.31 -5.58 -9.79
N HIS A 74 -5.31 -4.70 -9.66
CA HIS A 74 -5.23 -3.42 -10.36
C HIS A 74 -4.26 -3.44 -11.55
N GLU A 75 -3.16 -4.17 -11.46
CA GLU A 75 -2.06 -4.19 -12.44
C GLU A 75 -2.02 -5.50 -13.22
N LYS A 76 -2.98 -5.68 -14.13
CA LYS A 76 -3.13 -6.95 -14.89
C LYS A 76 -1.91 -7.40 -15.70
N GLN A 77 -0.98 -6.50 -15.99
CA GLN A 77 0.24 -6.81 -16.77
C GLN A 77 1.43 -7.19 -15.88
N LYS A 78 1.32 -7.02 -14.56
CA LYS A 78 2.38 -7.26 -13.58
C LYS A 78 1.97 -8.39 -12.64
N ASP A 79 1.95 -9.58 -13.20
CA ASP A 79 1.38 -10.75 -12.55
C ASP A 79 2.39 -11.91 -12.38
N THR A 80 3.70 -11.61 -12.41
CA THR A 80 4.74 -12.59 -12.13
C THR A 80 5.44 -12.32 -10.79
N ALA A 81 6.09 -13.33 -10.22
CA ALA A 81 6.88 -13.15 -9.01
C ALA A 81 8.01 -12.11 -9.19
N LYS A 82 8.55 -11.98 -10.41
CA LYS A 82 9.55 -10.97 -10.75
C LYS A 82 8.97 -9.56 -10.63
N ASP A 83 7.79 -9.33 -11.20
CA ASP A 83 7.12 -8.03 -11.12
C ASP A 83 6.81 -7.64 -9.67
N LEU A 84 6.38 -8.61 -8.85
CA LEU A 84 6.11 -8.38 -7.43
C LEU A 84 7.37 -7.98 -6.66
N ILE A 85 8.53 -8.59 -6.96
CA ILE A 85 9.83 -8.23 -6.36
C ILE A 85 10.19 -6.79 -6.71
N GLU A 86 10.06 -6.41 -7.99
CA GLU A 86 10.40 -5.07 -8.49
C GLU A 86 9.50 -3.99 -7.87
N ILE A 87 8.20 -4.26 -7.72
CA ILE A 87 7.25 -3.26 -7.19
C ILE A 87 7.31 -3.15 -5.68
N GLN A 88 7.38 -4.29 -4.99
CA GLN A 88 7.34 -4.32 -3.52
C GLN A 88 8.71 -4.06 -2.87
N HIS A 89 9.79 -4.06 -3.67
CA HIS A 89 11.17 -3.95 -3.18
C HIS A 89 11.50 -4.95 -2.05
N LEU A 90 10.86 -6.12 -2.08
CA LEU A 90 11.05 -7.20 -1.12
C LEU A 90 11.98 -8.28 -1.69
N SER A 91 12.61 -9.04 -0.79
CA SER A 91 13.46 -10.15 -1.22
C SER A 91 12.65 -11.24 -1.91
N LYS A 92 13.30 -11.96 -2.83
CA LYS A 92 12.70 -13.13 -3.53
C LYS A 92 12.11 -14.15 -2.56
N ALA A 93 12.79 -14.39 -1.42
CA ALA A 93 12.33 -15.34 -0.39
C ALA A 93 11.01 -14.87 0.25
N HIS A 94 10.85 -13.58 0.53
CA HIS A 94 9.61 -13.02 1.06
C HIS A 94 8.45 -13.16 0.09
N ILE A 95 8.66 -12.78 -1.18
CA ILE A 95 7.62 -12.89 -2.21
C ILE A 95 7.23 -14.36 -2.43
N SER A 96 8.20 -15.27 -2.58
CA SER A 96 7.93 -16.69 -2.76
C SER A 96 7.06 -17.25 -1.63
N LYS A 97 7.44 -16.99 -0.37
CA LYS A 97 6.67 -17.43 0.80
C LYS A 97 5.25 -16.87 0.83
N SER A 98 5.07 -15.61 0.45
CA SER A 98 3.74 -14.98 0.40
C SER A 98 2.87 -15.56 -0.72
N VAL A 99 3.45 -15.78 -1.90
CA VAL A 99 2.77 -16.42 -3.04
C VAL A 99 2.35 -17.87 -2.68
N ASP A 100 3.25 -18.63 -2.04
CA ASP A 100 2.93 -20.00 -1.60
C ASP A 100 1.77 -20.02 -0.59
N ASN A 101 1.78 -19.07 0.37
CA ASN A 101 0.72 -18.96 1.36
C ASN A 101 -0.62 -18.57 0.73
N LEU A 102 -0.64 -17.59 -0.17
CA LEU A 102 -1.84 -17.20 -0.92
C LEU A 102 -2.40 -18.35 -1.75
N LYS A 103 -1.53 -19.15 -2.39
CA LYS A 103 -1.92 -20.33 -3.13
C LYS A 103 -2.52 -21.40 -2.21
N GLN A 104 -1.89 -21.69 -1.06
CA GLN A 104 -2.40 -22.67 -0.09
C GLN A 104 -3.77 -22.28 0.43
N HIS A 105 -4.02 -20.98 0.65
CA HIS A 105 -5.33 -20.47 1.05
C HIS A 105 -6.33 -20.40 -0.11
N GLY A 106 -5.93 -20.71 -1.33
CA GLY A 106 -6.77 -20.70 -2.52
C GLY A 106 -7.17 -19.30 -3.00
N TYR A 107 -6.42 -18.26 -2.62
CA TYR A 107 -6.64 -16.89 -3.10
C TYR A 107 -6.11 -16.68 -4.51
N ILE A 108 -5.07 -17.41 -4.88
CA ILE A 108 -4.43 -17.35 -6.19
C ILE A 108 -4.17 -18.75 -6.74
N GLU A 109 -3.96 -18.81 -8.04
CA GLU A 109 -3.44 -19.96 -8.76
C GLU A 109 -2.21 -19.56 -9.58
N LEU A 110 -1.34 -20.51 -9.85
CA LEU A 110 -0.14 -20.31 -10.65
C LEU A 110 -0.34 -20.98 -12.00
N VAL A 111 -0.24 -20.19 -13.08
CA VAL A 111 -0.51 -20.62 -14.45
C VAL A 111 0.77 -20.41 -15.27
N ALA A 112 1.25 -21.48 -15.93
CA ALA A 112 2.38 -21.36 -16.85
C ALA A 112 1.96 -20.54 -18.09
N ASP A 113 2.86 -19.68 -18.57
CA ASP A 113 2.68 -18.98 -19.83
C ASP A 113 2.71 -19.97 -21.00
N GLU A 114 1.83 -19.82 -21.98
CA GLU A 114 1.70 -20.73 -23.11
C GLU A 114 2.90 -20.66 -24.07
N ALA A 115 3.52 -19.48 -24.20
CA ALA A 115 4.64 -19.27 -25.11
C ALA A 115 6.00 -19.49 -24.44
N ASP A 116 6.10 -19.21 -23.12
CA ASP A 116 7.33 -19.37 -22.35
C ASP A 116 7.05 -20.04 -21.00
N HIS A 117 7.11 -21.36 -20.96
CA HIS A 117 6.88 -22.16 -19.75
C HIS A 117 7.79 -21.84 -18.55
N ARG A 118 8.82 -21.00 -18.73
CA ARG A 118 9.64 -20.47 -17.62
C ARG A 118 8.95 -19.36 -16.87
N LYS A 119 7.94 -18.73 -17.49
CA LYS A 119 7.13 -17.70 -16.86
C LYS A 119 5.93 -18.31 -16.18
N ILE A 120 5.71 -17.93 -14.94
CA ILE A 120 4.56 -18.34 -14.14
C ILE A 120 3.75 -17.10 -13.82
N HIS A 121 2.53 -17.06 -14.26
CA HIS A 121 1.55 -16.02 -13.97
C HIS A 121 0.82 -16.34 -12.67
N ILE A 122 0.58 -15.30 -11.88
CA ILE A 122 -0.17 -15.37 -10.63
C ILE A 122 -1.57 -14.86 -10.96
N ARG A 123 -2.53 -15.77 -10.98
CA ARG A 123 -3.93 -15.46 -11.27
C ARG A 123 -4.74 -15.45 -9.99
N MET A 124 -5.55 -14.43 -9.82
CA MET A 124 -6.45 -14.33 -8.68
C MET A 124 -7.69 -15.22 -8.91
N THR A 125 -8.10 -15.96 -7.87
CA THR A 125 -9.38 -16.68 -7.87
C THR A 125 -10.54 -15.75 -7.57
N GLY A 126 -11.76 -16.26 -7.43
CA GLY A 126 -12.90 -15.47 -6.94
C GLY A 126 -12.90 -15.24 -5.41
N LYS A 127 -12.10 -16.01 -4.67
CA LYS A 127 -12.09 -16.01 -3.20
C LYS A 127 -11.65 -14.69 -2.55
N PRO A 128 -10.64 -13.94 -3.06
CA PRO A 128 -10.18 -12.70 -2.43
C PRO A 128 -11.13 -11.51 -2.62
N LYS A 129 -12.17 -11.62 -3.43
CA LYS A 129 -13.07 -10.49 -3.71
C LYS A 129 -13.61 -9.78 -2.44
N PRO A 130 -14.15 -10.48 -1.43
CA PRO A 130 -14.65 -9.80 -0.22
C PRO A 130 -13.56 -9.08 0.57
N VAL A 131 -12.37 -9.69 0.69
CA VAL A 131 -11.26 -9.05 1.42
C VAL A 131 -10.74 -7.82 0.69
N LEU A 132 -10.72 -7.83 -0.65
CA LEU A 132 -10.32 -6.68 -1.44
C LEU A 132 -11.32 -5.54 -1.34
N GLU A 133 -12.62 -5.82 -1.37
CA GLU A 133 -13.67 -4.82 -1.19
C GLU A 133 -13.58 -4.14 0.19
N GLU A 134 -13.36 -4.91 1.26
CA GLU A 134 -13.15 -4.36 2.61
C GLU A 134 -11.84 -3.55 2.70
N PHE A 135 -10.77 -4.03 2.07
CA PHE A 135 -9.48 -3.34 2.04
C PHE A 135 -9.56 -2.00 1.30
N GLU A 136 -10.22 -1.97 0.16
CA GLU A 136 -10.45 -0.73 -0.60
C GLU A 136 -11.23 0.29 0.21
N GLN A 137 -12.26 -0.16 0.94
CA GLN A 137 -13.04 0.72 1.79
C GLN A 137 -12.19 1.29 2.95
N ILE A 138 -11.41 0.46 3.64
CA ILE A 138 -10.50 0.90 4.70
C ILE A 138 -9.50 1.93 4.15
N ARG A 139 -8.92 1.67 2.98
CA ARG A 139 -7.97 2.59 2.35
C ARG A 139 -8.62 3.92 1.98
N ALA A 140 -9.81 3.88 1.38
CA ALA A 140 -10.54 5.08 1.01
C ALA A 140 -10.84 5.96 2.23
N ASP A 141 -11.34 5.36 3.31
CA ASP A 141 -11.66 6.05 4.56
C ASP A 141 -10.42 6.67 5.22
N ILE A 142 -9.26 6.00 5.13
CA ILE A 142 -8.00 6.52 5.65
C ILE A 142 -7.51 7.68 4.79
N LEU A 143 -7.48 7.50 3.47
CA LEU A 143 -7.03 8.53 2.55
C LEU A 143 -7.89 9.79 2.65
N GLU A 144 -9.20 9.66 2.77
CA GLU A 144 -10.10 10.80 2.99
C GLU A 144 -9.69 11.59 4.23
N ARG A 145 -9.37 10.91 5.34
CA ARG A 145 -8.94 11.54 6.59
C ARG A 145 -7.54 12.15 6.50
N LEU A 146 -6.58 11.44 5.90
CA LEU A 146 -5.21 11.93 5.75
C LEU A 146 -5.14 13.17 4.85
N PHE A 147 -6.05 13.26 3.89
CA PHE A 147 -6.14 14.40 2.98
C PHE A 147 -7.23 15.40 3.36
N ALA A 148 -7.76 15.34 4.60
CA ALA A 148 -8.71 16.34 5.07
C ALA A 148 -8.06 17.74 5.06
N GLY A 149 -8.73 18.71 4.44
CA GLY A 149 -8.21 20.09 4.28
C GLY A 149 -7.23 20.28 3.11
N VAL A 150 -6.83 19.22 2.41
CA VAL A 150 -5.99 19.33 1.20
C VAL A 150 -6.89 19.50 -0.02
N THR A 151 -6.74 20.61 -0.73
CA THR A 151 -7.51 20.93 -1.94
C THR A 151 -7.15 20.02 -3.11
N GLU A 152 -8.01 19.96 -4.14
CA GLU A 152 -7.74 19.14 -5.32
C GLU A 152 -6.54 19.66 -6.14
N GLU A 153 -6.31 20.97 -6.15
CA GLU A 153 -5.13 21.59 -6.75
C GLU A 153 -3.84 21.15 -6.06
N GLU A 154 -3.84 21.12 -4.71
CA GLU A 154 -2.70 20.65 -3.91
C GLU A 154 -2.45 19.16 -4.12
N ARG A 155 -3.50 18.33 -4.15
CA ARG A 155 -3.41 16.89 -4.49
C ARG A 155 -2.82 16.67 -5.87
N SER A 156 -3.26 17.45 -6.85
CA SER A 156 -2.77 17.39 -8.24
C SER A 156 -1.30 17.83 -8.33
N CYS A 157 -0.93 18.87 -7.57
CA CYS A 157 0.45 19.31 -7.45
C CYS A 157 1.33 18.23 -6.84
N LEU A 158 0.90 17.60 -5.74
CA LEU A 158 1.60 16.51 -5.08
C LEU A 158 1.83 15.33 -6.04
N LYS A 159 0.80 14.87 -6.74
CA LYS A 159 0.91 13.81 -7.77
C LYS A 159 1.95 14.13 -8.83
N ARG A 160 1.96 15.37 -9.32
CA ARG A 160 2.92 15.83 -10.34
C ARG A 160 4.34 15.85 -9.81
N VAL A 161 4.56 16.33 -8.59
CA VAL A 161 5.89 16.37 -7.95
C VAL A 161 6.40 14.96 -7.71
N MET A 162 5.58 14.09 -7.13
CA MET A 162 5.93 12.69 -6.89
C MET A 162 6.25 11.95 -8.19
N GLY A 163 5.52 12.22 -9.26
CA GLY A 163 5.81 11.64 -10.58
C GLY A 163 7.19 12.03 -11.13
N LYS A 164 7.66 13.26 -10.87
CA LYS A 164 9.02 13.68 -11.23
C LYS A 164 10.08 12.98 -10.38
N ILE A 165 9.85 12.91 -9.06
CA ILE A 165 10.76 12.23 -8.13
C ILE A 165 10.91 10.76 -8.52
N MET A 166 9.80 10.06 -8.80
CA MET A 166 9.83 8.65 -9.21
C MET A 166 10.61 8.43 -10.51
N LYS A 167 10.48 9.32 -11.50
CA LYS A 167 11.28 9.25 -12.72
C LYS A 167 12.78 9.41 -12.46
N ASN A 168 13.16 10.33 -11.57
CA ASN A 168 14.56 10.52 -11.20
C ASN A 168 15.12 9.29 -10.46
N ILE A 169 14.33 8.70 -9.54
CA ILE A 169 14.73 7.45 -8.86
C ILE A 169 14.95 6.32 -9.86
N GLN A 170 14.09 6.17 -10.86
CA GLN A 170 14.24 5.15 -11.90
C GLN A 170 15.51 5.36 -12.72
N ALA A 171 15.82 6.60 -13.11
CA ALA A 171 17.04 6.93 -13.84
C ALA A 171 18.30 6.58 -13.02
N GLU A 172 18.35 6.93 -11.74
CA GLU A 172 19.46 6.58 -10.85
C GLU A 172 19.67 5.06 -10.71
N GLN A 173 18.59 4.28 -10.74
CA GLN A 173 18.66 2.82 -10.68
C GLN A 173 19.17 2.19 -11.99
N GLU A 174 18.88 2.79 -13.13
CA GLU A 174 19.36 2.36 -14.45
C GLU A 174 20.83 2.71 -14.63
N ASP A 175 21.30 3.89 -14.18
CA ASP A 175 22.70 4.34 -14.30
C ASP A 175 23.63 3.63 -13.30
N GLY A 176 23.11 3.04 -12.23
CA GLY A 176 23.88 2.31 -11.20
C GLY A 176 24.10 0.82 -11.48
N THR A 177 23.68 0.30 -12.65
CA THR A 177 23.83 -1.10 -13.09
C THR A 177 24.84 -1.23 -14.18
#